data_e128c4714e43314b8796430096ac1df7
#
_entry.id   e128c4714e43314b8796430096ac1df7
#
_cell.length_a   1.000
_cell.length_b   1.000
_cell.length_c   1.000
_cell.angle_alpha   90.00
_cell.angle_beta   90.00
_cell.angle_gamma   90.00
#
_symmetry.space_group_name_H-M   'P 1'
#
loop_
_entity.id
_entity.type
_entity.pdbx_description
1 polymer ?
#
loop_
_entity_poly.entity_id
_entity_poly.type
_entity_poly.pdbx_seq_one_letter_code
_entity_poly.pdbx_strand_id
1 'polypeptide(L)' 'MLADRYLSIVMQLCYFLGHKNESEAKNFGISKDWLHLDSKILKTTRNGEKLAMSLLNQNGTRSSYNSF' A
#
# COMPACT_ATOMS: atom_id res chain seq x y z
N MET A 1 11.39 -9.49 -3.07
CA MET A 1 10.57 -10.00 -1.98
C MET A 1 9.13 -9.62 -2.17
N LEU A 2 8.25 -10.57 -1.94
CA LEU A 2 6.83 -10.30 -2.10
C LEU A 2 6.33 -9.26 -1.11
N ALA A 3 6.84 -9.33 0.12
CA ALA A 3 6.42 -8.39 1.14
C ALA A 3 6.79 -6.96 0.76
N ASP A 4 7.92 -6.79 0.11
CA ASP A 4 8.36 -5.47 -0.30
C ASP A 4 7.46 -4.88 -1.37
N ARG A 5 6.90 -5.74 -2.20
CA ARG A 5 6.02 -5.31 -3.26
C ARG A 5 4.75 -4.67 -2.71
N TYR A 6 4.12 -5.32 -1.76
CA TYR A 6 2.91 -4.77 -1.15
C TYR A 6 3.23 -3.52 -0.35
N LEU A 7 4.34 -3.54 0.36
CA LEU A 7 4.77 -2.37 1.12
C LEU A 7 4.93 -1.17 0.20
N SER A 8 5.57 -1.37 -0.93
CA SER A 8 5.79 -0.30 -1.89
C SER A 8 4.46 0.27 -2.39
N ILE A 9 3.52 -0.60 -2.69
CA ILE A 9 2.21 -0.16 -3.17
C ILE A 9 1.48 0.66 -2.12
N VAL A 10 1.49 0.19 -0.88
CA VAL A 10 0.82 0.92 0.21
C VAL A 10 1.49 2.27 0.44
N MET A 11 2.82 2.30 0.41
CA MET A 11 3.52 3.57 0.60
C MET A 11 3.21 4.55 -0.52
N GLN A 12 3.14 4.07 -1.75
CA GLN A 12 2.80 4.94 -2.88
C GLN A 12 1.39 5.51 -2.72
N LEU A 13 0.47 4.69 -2.24
CA LEU A 13 -0.87 5.18 -1.98
C LEU A 13 -0.85 6.28 -0.92
N CYS A 14 -0.08 6.10 0.13
CA CYS A 14 0.03 7.12 1.17
C CYS A 14 0.56 8.42 0.61
N TYR A 15 1.57 8.36 -0.24
CA TYR A 15 2.09 9.56 -0.89
C TYR A 15 1.02 10.20 -1.77
N PHE A 16 0.30 9.39 -2.50
CA PHE A 16 -0.76 9.87 -3.38
C PHE A 16 -1.84 10.60 -2.59
N LEU A 17 -2.10 10.16 -1.37
CA LEU A 17 -3.10 10.79 -0.52
C LEU A 17 -2.62 12.09 0.12
N GLY A 18 -1.41 12.51 -0.20
CA GLY A 18 -0.94 13.81 0.21
C GLY A 18 0.08 13.83 1.32
N HIS A 19 0.61 12.69 1.71
CA HIS A 19 1.63 12.63 2.75
C HIS A 19 2.99 12.82 2.12
N LYS A 20 3.61 13.94 2.42
CA LYS A 20 4.73 14.43 1.62
C LYS A 20 6.04 13.72 1.84
N ASN A 21 6.27 13.17 3.01
CA ASN A 21 7.55 12.53 3.26
C ASN A 21 7.33 11.14 3.79
N GLU A 22 8.41 10.37 3.81
CA GLU A 22 8.35 8.97 4.19
C GLU A 22 7.82 8.79 5.60
N SER A 23 8.24 9.64 6.51
CA SER A 23 7.82 9.55 7.89
C SER A 23 6.30 9.72 8.03
N GLU A 24 5.76 10.74 7.36
CA GLU A 24 4.32 10.99 7.42
C GLU A 24 3.54 9.87 6.75
N ALA A 25 4.01 9.41 5.61
CA ALA A 25 3.34 8.33 4.90
C ALA A 25 3.32 7.07 5.75
N LYS A 26 4.45 6.75 6.36
CA LYS A 26 4.57 5.59 7.22
C LYS A 26 3.60 5.68 8.40
N ASN A 27 3.57 6.82 9.08
CA ASN A 27 2.70 7.01 10.22
C ASN A 27 1.23 6.91 9.81
N PHE A 28 0.90 7.45 8.66
CA PHE A 28 -0.47 7.36 8.16
C PHE A 28 -0.85 5.91 7.91
N GLY A 29 0.02 5.15 7.26
CA GLY A 29 -0.25 3.74 7.00
C GLY A 29 -0.41 2.94 8.28
N ILE A 30 0.40 3.25 9.28
CA ILE A 30 0.29 2.58 10.58
C ILE A 30 -1.05 2.93 11.24
N SER A 31 -1.46 4.17 11.17
CA SER A 31 -2.71 4.60 11.80
C SER A 31 -3.92 3.97 11.12
N LYS A 32 -3.80 3.61 9.86
CA LYS A 32 -4.88 2.93 9.12
C LYS A 32 -4.82 1.42 9.25
N ASP A 33 -3.84 0.92 9.98
CA ASP A 33 -3.62 -0.53 10.12
C ASP A 33 -3.26 -1.18 8.79
N TRP A 34 -2.66 -0.43 7.92
CA TRP A 34 -2.12 -0.96 6.67
C TRP A 34 -0.67 -1.39 6.84
N LEU A 35 0.03 -0.75 7.76
CA LEU A 35 1.44 -1.00 8.00
C LEU A 35 1.67 -1.31 9.47
N HIS A 36 2.74 -2.03 9.73
CA HIS A 36 3.12 -2.41 11.08
C HIS A 36 4.63 -2.32 11.20
N LEU A 37 5.08 -1.69 12.26
CA LEU A 37 6.51 -1.56 12.53
C LEU A 37 6.90 -2.61 13.55
N ASP A 38 7.75 -3.54 13.14
CA ASP A 38 8.20 -4.65 13.98
C ASP A 38 9.70 -4.58 14.08
N SER A 39 10.20 -4.20 15.26
CA SER A 39 11.65 -4.12 15.51
C SER A 39 12.36 -3.34 14.41
N LYS A 40 11.87 -2.16 14.11
CA LYS A 40 12.44 -1.27 13.09
C LYS A 40 12.24 -1.76 11.66
N ILE A 41 11.54 -2.86 11.48
CA ILE A 41 11.23 -3.35 10.14
C ILE A 41 9.77 -3.04 9.86
N LEU A 42 9.56 -2.30 8.79
CA LEU A 42 8.21 -1.93 8.39
C LEU A 42 7.63 -3.04 7.52
N LYS A 43 6.44 -3.48 7.89
CA LYS A 43 5.78 -4.58 7.19
C LYS A 43 4.34 -4.18 6.86
N THR A 44 3.79 -4.82 5.85
CA THR A 44 2.38 -4.65 5.53
C THR A 44 1.55 -5.56 6.43
N THR A 45 0.47 -5.03 6.95
CA THR A 45 -0.49 -5.85 7.69
C THR A 45 -1.37 -6.60 6.70
N ARG A 46 -2.21 -7.49 7.23
CA ARG A 46 -3.17 -8.17 6.39
C ARG A 46 -4.09 -7.17 5.68
N ASN A 47 -4.50 -6.14 6.39
CA ASN A 47 -5.34 -5.11 5.78
C ASN A 47 -4.59 -4.38 4.68
N GLY A 48 -3.31 -4.09 4.91
CA GLY A 48 -2.49 -3.47 3.88
C GLY A 48 -2.31 -4.35 2.67
N GLU A 49 -2.14 -5.65 2.89
CA GLU A 49 -2.03 -6.58 1.78
C GLU A 49 -3.30 -6.64 0.97
N LYS A 50 -4.43 -6.67 1.63
CA LYS A 50 -5.71 -6.67 0.93
C LYS A 50 -5.89 -5.42 0.11
N LEU A 51 -5.51 -4.29 0.68
CA LEU A 51 -5.58 -3.02 -0.04
C LEU A 51 -4.69 -3.06 -1.27
N ALA A 52 -3.45 -3.52 -1.11
CA ALA A 52 -2.52 -3.58 -2.22
C ALA A 52 -3.01 -4.50 -3.33
N MET A 53 -3.54 -5.65 -2.96
CA MET A 53 -4.07 -6.59 -3.93
C MET A 53 -5.27 -6.00 -4.66
N SER A 54 -6.11 -5.28 -3.94
CA SER A 54 -7.26 -4.63 -4.54
C SER A 54 -6.83 -3.60 -5.57
N LEU A 55 -5.81 -2.83 -5.24
CA LEU A 55 -5.29 -1.83 -6.17
C LEU A 55 -4.69 -2.47 -7.41
N LEU A 56 -3.95 -3.55 -7.22
CA LEU A 56 -3.37 -4.27 -8.35
C LEU A 56 -4.45 -4.86 -9.24
N ASN A 57 -5.46 -5.43 -8.62
CA ASN A 57 -6.56 -6.03 -9.38
C ASN A 57 -7.34 -4.97 -10.15
N GLN A 58 -7.57 -3.84 -9.52
CA GLN A 58 -8.26 -2.76 -10.20
C GLN A 58 -7.49 -2.31 -11.44
N ASN A 59 -6.18 -2.12 -11.28
CA ASN A 59 -5.39 -1.66 -12.41
C ASN A 59 -5.40 -2.67 -13.55
N GLY A 60 -5.24 -3.94 -13.22
CA GLY A 60 -5.21 -4.97 -14.25
C GLY A 60 -6.57 -5.21 -14.85
N THR A 61 -7.56 -5.37 -14.00
CA THR A 61 -8.90 -5.70 -14.45
C THR A 61 -9.55 -4.55 -15.18
N ARG A 62 -9.34 -3.35 -14.68
CA ARG A 62 -9.95 -2.20 -15.32
C ARG A 62 -9.43 -1.97 -16.72
N SER A 63 -8.17 -2.22 -16.91
CA SER A 63 -7.61 -2.09 -18.25
C SER A 63 -8.37 -2.96 -19.23
N SER A 64 -8.62 -4.20 -18.83
CA SER A 64 -9.36 -5.11 -19.67
C SER A 64 -10.79 -4.65 -19.85
N TYR A 65 -11.41 -4.27 -18.78
CA TYR A 65 -12.78 -3.83 -18.84
C TYR A 65 -12.96 -2.61 -19.68
N ASN A 66 -12.10 -1.65 -19.46
CA ASN A 66 -12.26 -0.38 -20.14
C ASN A 66 -11.99 -0.45 -21.60
N SER A 67 -11.47 -1.53 -22.03
CA SER A 67 -11.23 -1.70 -23.45
C SER A 67 -12.50 -2.08 -24.20
N PHE A 68 -13.54 -2.39 -23.48
CA PHE A 68 -14.80 -2.68 -24.14
C PHE A 68 -15.58 -1.45 -24.50
#